data_9f49f0a2797c50c82dbf293bdd68a8e1
#
_entry.id   9f49f0a2797c50c82dbf293bdd68a8e1
#
_cell.length_a   1.000
_cell.length_b   1.000
_cell.length_c   1.000
_cell.angle_alpha   90.00
_cell.angle_beta   90.00
_cell.angle_gamma   90.00
#
_symmetry.space_group_name_H-M   'P 1'
#
loop_
_entity.id
_entity.type
_entity.pdbx_description
1 polymer ?
#
loop_
_entity_poly.entity_id
_entity_poly.type
_entity_poly.pdbx_seq_one_letter_code
_entity_poly.pdbx_strand_id
1 'polypeptide(L)'
;MPRALKPCSTPGCPELVRTGRCSTCTGQAEQQRGTAAQRGYGARHRRRFRTRVLQRNPLCVCVDTSHDHGTQCLRPSTVADHHPRSRRELEAAGLDPNDPAYGRGLCKGCHDRHTAAAQPGGWNQAR
;
A
#
# COMPACT_ATOMS: atom_id res chain seq x y z
N MET A 1 3.09 -32.61 23.68
CA MET A 1 2.61 -31.88 24.86
C MET A 1 1.91 -30.61 24.40
N PRO A 2 0.72 -30.29 24.91
CA PRO A 2 0.09 -29.01 24.60
C PRO A 2 0.95 -27.87 25.18
N ARG A 3 1.14 -26.84 24.42
CA ARG A 3 1.84 -25.63 24.87
C ARG A 3 1.01 -24.93 25.96
N ALA A 4 1.67 -24.37 26.96
CA ALA A 4 1.03 -23.55 27.97
C ALA A 4 0.32 -22.35 27.34
N LEU A 5 -0.83 -21.96 27.90
CA LEU A 5 -1.53 -20.76 27.52
C LEU A 5 -0.70 -19.53 27.90
N LYS A 6 -0.82 -18.48 27.09
CA LYS A 6 -0.16 -17.19 27.29
C LYS A 6 -1.20 -16.08 27.35
N PRO A 7 -0.88 -14.95 27.97
CA PRO A 7 -1.76 -13.78 27.86
C PRO A 7 -1.92 -13.35 26.39
N CYS A 8 -3.11 -12.85 26.04
CA CYS A 8 -3.37 -12.21 24.78
C CYS A 8 -2.32 -11.14 24.49
N SER A 9 -1.84 -11.06 23.25
CA SER A 9 -0.79 -10.10 22.87
C SER A 9 -1.25 -8.64 22.88
N THR A 10 -2.55 -8.38 23.01
CA THR A 10 -3.07 -7.02 23.18
C THR A 10 -2.69 -6.51 24.58
N PRO A 11 -1.99 -5.37 24.70
CA PRO A 11 -1.63 -4.81 25.99
C PRO A 11 -2.85 -4.61 26.90
N GLY A 12 -2.75 -5.08 28.14
CA GLY A 12 -3.82 -4.97 29.13
C GLY A 12 -4.95 -6.00 29.03
N CYS A 13 -4.95 -6.88 28.03
CA CYS A 13 -5.94 -7.95 27.91
C CYS A 13 -5.52 -9.16 28.76
N PRO A 14 -6.36 -9.60 29.74
CA PRO A 14 -6.03 -10.71 30.63
C PRO A 14 -6.34 -12.09 30.05
N GLU A 15 -6.97 -12.18 28.89
CA GLU A 15 -7.38 -13.44 28.27
C GLU A 15 -6.16 -14.33 27.98
N LEU A 16 -6.31 -15.62 28.26
CA LEU A 16 -5.28 -16.62 27.97
C LEU A 16 -5.55 -17.28 26.61
N VAL A 17 -4.53 -17.30 25.78
CA VAL A 17 -4.59 -17.85 24.42
C VAL A 17 -3.40 -18.78 24.16
N ARG A 18 -3.53 -19.63 23.16
CA ARG A 18 -2.41 -20.48 22.72
C ARG A 18 -1.36 -19.69 21.95
N THR A 19 -1.81 -18.70 21.18
CA THR A 19 -0.95 -17.84 20.36
C THR A 19 -1.70 -16.55 19.99
N GLY A 20 -0.98 -15.45 19.83
CA GLY A 20 -1.49 -14.19 19.33
C GLY A 20 -2.53 -13.51 20.21
N ARG A 21 -3.64 -13.09 19.62
CA ARG A 21 -4.74 -12.37 20.27
C ARG A 21 -5.92 -13.29 20.54
N CYS A 22 -6.70 -12.97 21.57
CA CYS A 22 -7.99 -13.61 21.79
C CYS A 22 -8.98 -13.22 20.69
N SER A 23 -10.10 -13.95 20.59
CA SER A 23 -11.10 -13.71 19.54
C SER A 23 -11.70 -12.31 19.61
N THR A 24 -11.94 -11.78 20.81
CA THR A 24 -12.47 -10.43 21.01
C THR A 24 -11.51 -9.36 20.49
N CYS A 25 -10.23 -9.44 20.88
CA CYS A 25 -9.22 -8.48 20.40
C CYS A 25 -8.98 -8.59 18.90
N THR A 26 -9.03 -9.79 18.33
CA THR A 26 -8.94 -10.01 16.90
C THR A 26 -10.10 -9.32 16.16
N GLY A 27 -11.34 -9.50 16.66
CA GLY A 27 -12.52 -8.85 16.09
C GLY A 27 -12.45 -7.33 16.15
N GLN A 28 -12.00 -6.78 17.28
CA GLN A 28 -11.82 -5.33 17.44
C GLN A 28 -10.76 -4.77 16.47
N ALA A 29 -9.64 -5.47 16.30
CA ALA A 29 -8.60 -5.06 15.36
C ALA A 29 -9.13 -5.07 13.92
N GLU A 30 -9.90 -6.07 13.53
CA GLU A 30 -10.51 -6.14 12.19
C GLU A 30 -11.53 -5.00 11.97
N GLN A 31 -12.34 -4.66 12.97
CA GLN A 31 -13.25 -3.53 12.88
C GLN A 31 -12.52 -2.19 12.72
N GLN A 32 -11.43 -1.98 13.47
CA GLN A 32 -10.61 -0.78 13.37
C GLN A 32 -9.91 -0.67 12.01
N ARG A 33 -9.49 -1.80 11.46
CA ARG A 33 -8.86 -1.86 10.15
C ARG A 33 -9.79 -1.40 9.03
N GLY A 34 -11.08 -1.73 9.13
CA GLY A 34 -12.07 -1.43 8.11
C GLY A 34 -11.95 -2.30 6.87
N THR A 35 -12.86 -2.10 5.94
CA THR A 35 -12.88 -2.80 4.64
C THR A 35 -11.85 -2.20 3.68
N ALA A 36 -11.55 -2.90 2.59
CA ALA A 36 -10.69 -2.38 1.52
C ALA A 36 -11.23 -1.05 0.96
N ALA A 37 -12.56 -0.93 0.82
CA ALA A 37 -13.21 0.30 0.37
C ALA A 37 -13.01 1.46 1.37
N GLN A 38 -13.16 1.19 2.67
CA GLN A 38 -12.92 2.19 3.72
C GLN A 38 -11.47 2.64 3.77
N ARG A 39 -10.52 1.74 3.45
CA ARG A 39 -9.10 2.08 3.34
C ARG A 39 -8.73 2.74 2.02
N GLY A 40 -9.68 2.92 1.10
CA GLY A 40 -9.48 3.56 -0.19
C GLY A 40 -8.95 2.66 -1.30
N TYR A 41 -8.90 1.35 -1.10
CA TYR A 41 -8.43 0.37 -2.09
C TYR A 41 -9.55 -0.45 -2.73
N GLY A 42 -10.80 0.03 -2.65
CA GLY A 42 -11.96 -0.67 -3.20
C GLY A 42 -12.16 -0.46 -4.70
N ALA A 43 -13.35 -0.84 -5.19
CA ALA A 43 -13.72 -0.78 -6.61
C ALA A 43 -13.56 0.62 -7.21
N ARG A 44 -13.83 1.68 -6.45
CA ARG A 44 -13.65 3.07 -6.89
C ARG A 44 -12.20 3.38 -7.25
N HIS A 45 -11.23 2.94 -6.45
CA HIS A 45 -9.81 3.09 -6.74
C HIS A 45 -9.46 2.41 -8.07
N ARG A 46 -9.88 1.16 -8.27
CA ARG A 46 -9.60 0.41 -9.49
C ARG A 46 -10.22 1.06 -10.73
N ARG A 47 -11.49 1.45 -10.66
CA ARG A 47 -12.20 1.98 -11.83
C ARG A 47 -11.78 3.41 -12.18
N ARG A 48 -11.60 4.26 -11.19
CA ARG A 48 -11.36 5.68 -11.42
C ARG A 48 -9.89 6.00 -11.53
N PHE A 49 -9.09 5.55 -10.59
CA PHE A 49 -7.67 5.87 -10.55
C PHE A 49 -6.85 4.96 -11.45
N ARG A 50 -6.83 3.68 -11.14
CA ARG A 50 -5.97 2.71 -11.83
C ARG A 50 -6.24 2.67 -13.34
N THR A 51 -7.48 2.49 -13.73
CA THR A 51 -7.84 2.35 -15.15
C THR A 51 -7.44 3.59 -15.94
N ARG A 52 -7.76 4.78 -15.44
CA ARG A 52 -7.46 6.02 -16.14
C ARG A 52 -5.98 6.33 -16.20
N VAL A 53 -5.24 6.07 -15.11
CA VAL A 53 -3.78 6.25 -15.09
C VAL A 53 -3.11 5.34 -16.11
N LEU A 54 -3.46 4.05 -16.14
CA LEU A 54 -2.86 3.10 -17.08
C LEU A 54 -3.29 3.36 -18.53
N GLN A 55 -4.50 3.86 -18.77
CA GLN A 55 -4.91 4.27 -20.11
C GLN A 55 -4.11 5.47 -20.62
N ARG A 56 -3.82 6.44 -19.75
CA ARG A 56 -3.01 7.60 -20.10
C ARG A 56 -1.54 7.25 -20.24
N ASN A 57 -1.03 6.35 -19.40
CA ASN A 57 0.36 5.91 -19.40
C ASN A 57 0.42 4.40 -19.70
N PRO A 58 0.23 3.97 -20.95
CA PRO A 58 0.29 2.54 -21.27
C PRO A 58 1.70 1.97 -21.16
N LEU A 59 2.72 2.82 -21.26
CA LEU A 59 4.13 2.45 -21.05
C LEU A 59 4.64 3.14 -19.79
N CYS A 60 5.56 2.47 -19.09
CA CYS A 60 6.19 2.97 -17.88
C CYS A 60 6.85 4.32 -18.13
N VAL A 61 6.47 5.33 -17.34
CA VAL A 61 6.96 6.71 -17.48
C VAL A 61 8.20 7.00 -16.64
N CYS A 62 8.79 5.98 -16.01
CA CYS A 62 9.98 6.16 -15.17
C CYS A 62 11.14 6.70 -16.00
N VAL A 63 11.77 7.75 -15.49
CA VAL A 63 12.94 8.41 -16.12
C VAL A 63 14.19 8.29 -15.25
N ASP A 64 14.16 7.48 -14.21
CA ASP A 64 15.29 7.27 -13.32
C ASP A 64 16.31 6.34 -13.99
N THR A 65 17.40 6.92 -14.46
CA THR A 65 18.45 6.20 -15.18
C THR A 65 19.28 5.27 -14.28
N SER A 66 19.12 5.33 -12.97
CA SER A 66 19.74 4.37 -12.05
C SER A 66 19.05 3.00 -12.09
N HIS A 67 17.84 2.94 -12.63
CA HIS A 67 17.17 1.68 -12.93
C HIS A 67 17.78 1.04 -14.17
N ASP A 68 17.47 -0.23 -14.39
CA ASP A 68 18.03 -1.02 -15.48
C ASP A 68 17.36 -0.71 -16.83
N HIS A 69 17.38 0.56 -17.22
CA HIS A 69 16.84 1.05 -18.49
C HIS A 69 17.49 2.40 -18.86
N GLY A 70 17.23 2.87 -20.08
CA GLY A 70 17.72 4.17 -20.56
C GLY A 70 16.97 5.36 -19.98
N THR A 71 16.90 6.46 -20.74
CA THR A 71 16.30 7.73 -20.29
C THR A 71 14.83 7.62 -19.91
N GLN A 72 14.12 6.67 -20.49
CA GLN A 72 12.76 6.32 -20.12
C GLN A 72 12.57 4.81 -20.20
N CYS A 73 11.95 4.23 -19.17
CA CYS A 73 11.50 2.86 -19.22
C CYS A 73 10.28 2.76 -20.15
N LEU A 74 10.32 1.93 -21.15
CA LEU A 74 9.24 1.75 -22.12
C LEU A 74 8.57 0.38 -21.97
N ARG A 75 8.74 -0.28 -20.83
CA ARG A 75 8.03 -1.52 -20.52
C ARG A 75 6.54 -1.23 -20.31
N PRO A 76 5.65 -2.18 -20.59
CA PRO A 76 4.23 -1.99 -20.29
C PRO A 76 4.00 -1.61 -18.84
N SER A 77 3.21 -0.57 -18.60
CA SER A 77 2.84 -0.17 -17.24
C SER A 77 1.78 -1.11 -16.69
N THR A 78 1.93 -1.50 -15.44
CA THR A 78 1.00 -2.40 -14.75
C THR A 78 0.57 -1.87 -13.39
N VAL A 79 1.22 -0.82 -12.90
CA VAL A 79 0.97 -0.23 -11.59
C VAL A 79 0.58 1.23 -11.76
N ALA A 80 -0.54 1.61 -11.17
CA ALA A 80 -0.93 3.01 -11.03
C ALA A 80 -0.37 3.54 -9.70
N ASP A 81 0.68 4.34 -9.80
CA ASP A 81 1.43 4.87 -8.67
C ASP A 81 1.02 6.31 -8.38
N HIS A 82 0.89 6.67 -7.10
CA HIS A 82 0.67 8.06 -6.70
C HIS A 82 1.98 8.82 -6.80
N HIS A 83 1.96 9.97 -7.48
CA HIS A 83 3.15 10.78 -7.72
C HIS A 83 2.77 12.24 -8.01
N PRO A 84 3.50 13.22 -7.52
CA PRO A 84 4.66 13.15 -6.61
C PRO A 84 4.28 12.90 -5.14
N ARG A 85 3.02 13.11 -4.79
CA ARG A 85 2.53 12.92 -3.43
C ARG A 85 1.98 11.51 -3.25
N SER A 86 2.24 10.93 -2.07
CA SER A 86 1.63 9.67 -1.68
C SER A 86 0.12 9.83 -1.47
N ARG A 87 -0.60 8.70 -1.49
CA ARG A 87 -2.02 8.70 -1.14
C ARG A 87 -2.29 9.36 0.22
N ARG A 88 -1.46 9.06 1.19
CA ARG A 88 -1.58 9.61 2.56
C ARG A 88 -1.42 11.13 2.58
N GLU A 89 -0.44 11.64 1.83
CA GLU A 89 -0.21 13.09 1.71
C GLU A 89 -1.38 13.79 1.03
N LEU A 90 -1.97 13.18 0.00
CA LEU A 90 -3.15 13.71 -0.68
C LEU A 90 -4.34 13.79 0.27
N GLU A 91 -4.59 12.73 1.03
CA GLU A 91 -5.68 12.69 2.02
C GLU A 91 -5.46 13.76 3.10
N ALA A 92 -4.24 13.91 3.60
CA ALA A 92 -3.91 14.93 4.59
C ALA A 92 -4.10 16.37 4.05
N ALA A 93 -3.91 16.57 2.75
CA ALA A 93 -4.12 17.86 2.09
C ALA A 93 -5.59 18.12 1.70
N GLY A 94 -6.50 17.17 1.97
CA GLY A 94 -7.91 17.27 1.58
C GLY A 94 -8.17 17.07 0.09
N LEU A 95 -7.21 16.48 -0.64
CA LEU A 95 -7.32 16.19 -2.06
C LEU A 95 -7.86 14.77 -2.29
N ASP A 96 -8.53 14.56 -3.43
CA ASP A 96 -9.05 13.24 -3.78
C ASP A 96 -7.92 12.33 -4.27
N PRO A 97 -7.51 11.30 -3.49
CA PRO A 97 -6.45 10.40 -3.91
C PRO A 97 -6.82 9.49 -5.07
N ASN A 98 -8.10 9.44 -5.44
CA ASN A 98 -8.58 8.67 -6.59
C ASN A 98 -8.61 9.50 -7.89
N ASP A 99 -8.19 10.76 -7.85
CA ASP A 99 -8.07 11.58 -9.04
C ASP A 99 -6.85 11.11 -9.86
N PRO A 100 -7.05 10.72 -11.14
CA PRO A 100 -5.95 10.24 -11.99
C PRO A 100 -4.84 11.25 -12.20
N ALA A 101 -5.11 12.55 -12.02
CA ALA A 101 -4.10 13.60 -12.13
C ALA A 101 -2.93 13.40 -11.15
N TYR A 102 -3.16 12.71 -10.04
CA TYR A 102 -2.14 12.45 -9.02
C TYR A 102 -1.45 11.09 -9.20
N GLY A 103 -1.62 10.46 -10.36
CA GLY A 103 -1.06 9.16 -10.63
C GLY A 103 -0.15 9.13 -11.86
N ARG A 104 0.68 8.11 -11.90
CA ARG A 104 1.49 7.77 -13.07
C ARG A 104 1.53 6.26 -13.27
N GLY A 105 1.72 5.82 -14.52
CA GLY A 105 1.85 4.40 -14.85
C GLY A 105 3.30 3.94 -14.78
N LEU A 106 3.58 2.91 -14.00
CA LEU A 106 4.89 2.28 -13.88
C LEU A 106 4.80 0.79 -14.16
N CYS A 107 5.90 0.21 -14.65
CA CYS A 107 6.06 -1.23 -14.59
C CYS A 107 6.34 -1.65 -13.14
N LYS A 108 6.11 -2.92 -12.82
CA LYS A 108 6.31 -3.44 -11.46
C LYS A 108 7.74 -3.23 -10.96
N GLY A 109 8.74 -3.47 -11.82
CA GLY A 109 10.14 -3.30 -11.44
C GLY A 109 10.50 -1.88 -11.02
N CYS A 110 10.10 -0.87 -11.80
CA CYS A 110 10.35 0.53 -11.45
C CYS A 110 9.56 0.94 -10.21
N HIS A 111 8.30 0.52 -10.09
CA HIS A 111 7.49 0.79 -8.89
C HIS A 111 8.15 0.24 -7.63
N ASP A 112 8.60 -1.01 -7.66
CA ASP A 112 9.25 -1.64 -6.50
C ASP A 112 10.55 -0.91 -6.12
N ARG A 113 11.34 -0.46 -7.10
CA ARG A 113 12.56 0.31 -6.86
C ARG A 113 12.27 1.69 -6.26
N HIS A 114 11.25 2.39 -6.75
CA HIS A 114 10.83 3.67 -6.17
C HIS A 114 10.33 3.50 -4.74
N THR A 115 9.56 2.45 -4.47
CA THR A 115 9.08 2.15 -3.11
C THR A 115 10.25 1.84 -2.17
N ALA A 116 11.21 1.04 -2.60
CA ALA A 116 12.39 0.71 -1.81
C ALA A 116 13.24 1.96 -1.50
N ALA A 117 13.38 2.87 -2.45
CA ALA A 117 14.11 4.12 -2.25
C ALA A 117 13.39 5.07 -1.29
N ALA A 118 12.05 5.13 -1.34
CA ALA A 118 11.24 5.96 -0.46
C ALA A 118 11.14 5.38 0.96
N GLN A 119 11.28 4.07 1.12
CA GLN A 119 11.19 3.35 2.39
C GLN A 119 12.38 2.41 2.56
N PRO A 120 13.61 2.94 2.77
CA PRO A 120 14.78 2.12 2.98
C PRO A 120 14.58 1.18 4.19
N GLY A 121 14.86 -0.12 4.03
CA GLY A 121 14.59 -1.13 5.05
C GLY A 121 13.20 -1.76 4.97
N GLY A 122 12.34 -1.30 4.06
CA GLY A 122 11.04 -1.89 3.77
C GLY A 122 10.07 -1.87 4.94
N TRP A 123 9.23 -2.89 5.03
CA TRP A 123 8.17 -3.01 6.05
C TRP A 123 8.69 -3.13 7.49
N ASN A 124 9.97 -3.43 7.66
CA ASN A 124 10.57 -3.61 8.98
C ASN A 124 11.03 -2.31 9.64
N GLN A 125 10.94 -1.21 8.94
CA GLN A 125 11.45 0.07 9.42
C GLN A 125 10.50 0.85 10.35
N ALA A 126 9.24 0.48 10.40
CA ALA A 126 8.19 1.21 11.13
C ALA A 126 8.04 0.76 12.59
N ARG A 127 9.12 0.47 13.28
CA ARG A 127 9.07 0.05 14.69
C ARG A 127 9.80 1.01 15.59
#